data_2561568f90b5ffa9b5713d1dbac60f28
#
_entry.id   2561568f90b5ffa9b5713d1dbac60f28
#
_cell.length_a   1.000
_cell.length_b   1.000
_cell.length_c   1.000
_cell.angle_alpha   90.00
_cell.angle_beta   90.00
_cell.angle_gamma   90.00
#
_symmetry.space_group_name_H-M   'P 1'
#
loop_
_entity.id
_entity.type
_entity.pdbx_description
1 polymer ?
#
loop_
_entity_poly.entity_id
_entity_poly.type
_entity_poly.pdbx_seq_one_letter_code
_entity_poly.pdbx_strand_id
1 'polypeptide(L)' 'MTLEARVTDLETRLAFQDDTIQALNDVLVAQQNAVDRLQMQIAALLKRQEEVGGQFESFEDEAPPPHY' A
#
# COMPACT_ATOMS: atom_id res chain seq x y z
N MET A 1 36.66 19.45 24.69
CA MET A 1 35.61 18.46 24.95
C MET A 1 36.25 17.18 25.44
N THR A 2 35.79 16.68 26.53
CA THR A 2 36.33 15.44 27.08
C THR A 2 35.78 14.23 26.33
N LEU A 3 36.46 13.12 26.46
CA LEU A 3 36.00 11.88 25.89
C LEU A 3 34.63 11.50 26.44
N GLU A 4 34.46 11.70 27.74
CA GLU A 4 33.17 11.39 28.36
C GLU A 4 32.05 12.23 27.78
N ALA A 5 32.31 13.51 27.56
CA ALA A 5 31.29 14.38 26.97
C ALA A 5 30.96 13.96 25.55
N ARG A 6 31.99 13.53 24.81
CA ARG A 6 31.77 13.06 23.44
C ARG A 6 30.94 11.78 23.41
N VAL A 7 31.21 10.87 24.33
CA VAL A 7 30.46 9.63 24.42
C VAL A 7 29.02 9.93 24.78
N THR A 8 28.79 10.82 25.74
CA THR A 8 27.44 11.20 26.13
C THR A 8 26.68 11.81 24.96
N ASP A 9 27.34 12.65 24.18
CA ASP A 9 26.73 13.27 23.02
C ASP A 9 26.33 12.19 21.98
N LEU A 10 27.24 11.25 21.74
CA LEU A 10 26.96 10.17 20.80
C LEU A 10 25.83 9.28 21.28
N GLU A 11 25.79 8.98 22.56
CA GLU A 11 24.71 8.18 23.10
C GLU A 11 23.36 8.88 22.93
N THR A 12 23.34 10.18 23.15
CA THR A 12 22.13 10.96 22.97
C THR A 12 21.66 10.92 21.51
N ARG A 13 22.60 11.06 20.58
CA ARG A 13 22.28 11.00 19.17
C ARG A 13 21.79 9.63 18.76
N LEU A 14 22.41 8.58 19.29
CA LEU A 14 21.98 7.22 19.01
C LEU A 14 20.56 6.97 19.50
N ALA A 15 20.24 7.42 20.69
CA ALA A 15 18.91 7.26 21.23
C ALA A 15 17.89 7.97 20.36
N PHE A 16 18.22 9.17 19.92
CA PHE A 16 17.34 9.93 19.04
C PHE A 16 17.14 9.20 17.72
N GLN A 17 18.23 8.68 17.14
CA GLN A 17 18.15 7.97 15.88
C GLN A 17 17.35 6.68 16.03
N ASP A 18 17.50 5.99 17.15
CA ASP A 18 16.74 4.78 17.41
C ASP A 18 15.25 5.07 17.41
N ASP A 19 14.86 6.13 18.11
CA ASP A 19 13.46 6.52 18.14
C ASP A 19 12.95 6.85 16.74
N THR A 20 13.76 7.54 15.97
CA THR A 20 13.39 7.90 14.61
C THR A 20 13.24 6.66 13.74
N ILE A 21 14.15 5.71 13.88
CA ILE A 21 14.08 4.47 13.10
C ILE A 21 12.83 3.68 13.46
N GLN A 22 12.50 3.63 14.75
CA GLN A 22 11.30 2.93 15.15
C GLN A 22 10.04 3.58 14.60
N ALA A 23 10.01 4.91 14.64
CA ALA A 23 8.87 5.64 14.10
C ALA A 23 8.73 5.41 12.60
N LEU A 24 9.84 5.43 11.88
CA LEU A 24 9.83 5.15 10.45
C LEU A 24 9.39 3.72 10.17
N ASN A 25 9.84 2.78 10.99
CA ASN A 25 9.44 1.39 10.85
C ASN A 25 7.93 1.24 11.01
N ASP A 26 7.36 1.91 12.00
CA ASP A 26 5.92 1.87 12.23
C ASP A 26 5.16 2.43 11.03
N VAL A 27 5.67 3.51 10.46
CA VAL A 27 5.07 4.09 9.27
C VAL A 27 5.14 3.13 8.10
N LEU A 28 6.28 2.47 7.92
CA LEU A 28 6.45 1.51 6.84
C LEU A 28 5.48 0.34 6.98
N VAL A 29 5.29 -0.17 8.19
CA VAL A 29 4.36 -1.27 8.41
C VAL A 29 2.95 -0.81 8.10
N ALA A 30 2.56 0.36 8.57
CA ALA A 30 1.23 0.89 8.29
C ALA A 30 1.04 1.09 6.79
N GLN A 31 2.06 1.57 6.11
CA GLN A 31 2.00 1.81 4.68
C GLN A 31 1.88 0.49 3.92
N GLN A 32 2.62 -0.53 4.34
CA GLN A 32 2.53 -1.83 3.69
C GLN A 32 1.14 -2.43 3.86
N ASN A 33 0.56 -2.28 5.05
CA ASN A 33 -0.79 -2.76 5.28
C ASN A 33 -1.80 -2.03 4.39
N ALA A 34 -1.61 -0.74 4.20
CA ALA A 34 -2.48 0.04 3.33
C ALA A 34 -2.35 -0.40 1.88
N VAL A 35 -1.12 -0.66 1.43
CA VAL A 35 -0.88 -1.13 0.07
C VAL A 35 -1.53 -2.50 -0.13
N ASP A 36 -1.36 -3.40 0.83
CA ASP A 36 -1.96 -4.73 0.73
C ASP A 36 -3.48 -4.63 0.62
N ARG A 37 -4.08 -3.75 1.40
CA ARG A 37 -5.52 -3.55 1.36
C ARG A 37 -5.96 -3.00 0.02
N LEU A 38 -5.22 -2.05 -0.49
CA LEU A 38 -5.52 -1.47 -1.80
C LEU A 38 -5.39 -2.50 -2.91
N GLN A 39 -4.38 -3.36 -2.83
CA GLN A 39 -4.21 -4.41 -3.82
C GLN A 39 -5.40 -5.36 -3.80
N MET A 40 -5.89 -5.70 -2.62
CA MET A 40 -7.06 -6.55 -2.51
C MET A 40 -8.31 -5.87 -3.09
N GLN A 41 -8.45 -4.58 -2.85
CA GLN A 41 -9.58 -3.84 -3.39
C GLN A 41 -9.51 -3.75 -4.90
N ILE A 42 -8.32 -3.53 -5.44
CA ILE A 42 -8.14 -3.48 -6.89
C ILE A 42 -8.46 -4.84 -7.50
N ALA A 43 -8.00 -5.91 -6.88
CA ALA A 43 -8.30 -7.24 -7.39
C ALA A 43 -9.78 -7.50 -7.39
N ALA A 44 -10.48 -7.08 -6.35
CA ALA A 44 -11.93 -7.25 -6.29
C ALA A 44 -12.62 -6.43 -7.35
N LEU A 45 -12.15 -5.22 -7.59
CA LEU A 45 -12.75 -4.37 -8.62
C LEU A 45 -12.53 -4.94 -10.01
N LEU A 46 -11.33 -5.46 -10.26
CA LEU A 46 -11.04 -6.07 -11.56
C LEU A 46 -11.90 -7.29 -11.79
N LYS A 47 -12.11 -8.09 -10.76
CA LYS A 47 -12.95 -9.25 -10.88
C LYS A 47 -14.39 -8.86 -11.17
N ARG A 48 -14.88 -7.83 -10.50
CA ARG A 48 -16.21 -7.33 -10.75
C ARG A 48 -16.34 -6.80 -12.17
N GLN A 49 -15.33 -6.12 -12.64
CA GLN A 49 -15.33 -5.57 -13.98
C GLN A 49 -15.38 -6.69 -15.01
N GLU A 50 -14.63 -7.76 -14.77
CA GLU A 50 -14.66 -8.91 -15.66
C GLU A 50 -16.04 -9.54 -15.69
N GLU A 51 -16.68 -9.69 -14.53
CA GLU A 51 -18.02 -10.25 -14.47
C GLU A 51 -19.01 -9.38 -15.21
N VAL A 52 -18.93 -8.06 -15.00
CA VAL A 52 -19.82 -7.14 -15.69
C VAL A 52 -19.53 -7.17 -17.19
N GLY A 53 -18.25 -7.19 -17.57
CA GLY A 53 -17.88 -7.26 -18.96
C GLY A 53 -18.38 -8.53 -19.61
N GLY A 54 -18.26 -9.64 -18.91
CA GLY A 54 -18.77 -10.91 -19.43
C GLY A 54 -20.26 -10.89 -19.60
N GLN A 55 -20.98 -10.33 -18.65
CA GLN A 55 -22.41 -10.19 -18.76
C GLN A 55 -22.79 -9.30 -19.92
N PHE A 56 -22.03 -8.25 -20.09
CA PHE A 56 -22.29 -7.31 -21.18
C PHE A 56 -22.08 -7.96 -22.53
N GLU A 57 -21.02 -8.72 -22.66
CA GLU A 57 -20.75 -9.44 -23.91
C GLU A 57 -21.80 -10.46 -24.19
N SER A 58 -22.21 -11.20 -23.17
CA SER A 58 -23.27 -12.18 -23.34
C SER A 58 -24.55 -11.50 -23.77
N PHE A 59 -24.82 -10.36 -23.23
CA PHE A 59 -25.98 -9.56 -23.56
C PHE A 59 -25.96 -9.15 -25.02
N GLU A 60 -24.82 -8.70 -25.50
CA GLU A 60 -24.67 -8.30 -26.89
C GLU A 60 -24.86 -9.47 -27.84
N ASP A 61 -24.36 -10.62 -27.41
CA ASP A 61 -24.51 -11.82 -28.23
C ASP A 61 -25.97 -12.24 -28.36
N GLU A 62 -26.72 -12.10 -27.29
CA GLU A 62 -28.11 -12.47 -27.29
C GLU A 62 -28.97 -11.48 -28.04
N ALA A 63 -28.60 -10.25 -28.02
CA ALA A 63 -29.36 -9.22 -28.70
C ALA A 63 -28.66 -8.85 -29.99
N PRO A 64 -28.93 -9.53 -31.06
CA PRO A 64 -28.30 -9.20 -32.32
C PRO A 64 -28.59 -7.77 -32.66
N PRO A 65 -27.58 -7.02 -32.92
CA PRO A 65 -27.76 -5.63 -33.21
C PRO A 65 -28.29 -5.45 -34.61
N PRO A 66 -29.51 -5.25 -34.72
CA PRO A 66 -30.09 -5.12 -36.03
C PRO A 66 -29.71 -3.83 -36.67
N HIS A 67 -29.15 -2.99 -35.95
CA HIS A 67 -29.02 -1.66 -36.48
C HIS A 67 -27.62 -1.29 -36.76
N TYR A 68 -26.88 -2.14 -37.00
CA TYR A 68 -25.58 -1.72 -37.51
C TYR A 68 -25.07 -2.52 -38.44
#